data_a63f92e253f07d1d186d78f4c3d440c5
#
_entry.id   a63f92e253f07d1d186d78f4c3d440c5
#
_cell.length_a   1.000
_cell.length_b   1.000
_cell.length_c   1.000
_cell.angle_alpha   90.00
_cell.angle_beta   90.00
_cell.angle_gamma   90.00
#
_symmetry.space_group_name_H-M   'P 1'
#
loop_
_entity.id
_entity.type
_entity.pdbx_description
1 polymer ?
#
loop_
_entity_poly.entity_id
_entity_poly.type
_entity_poly.pdbx_seq_one_letter_code
_entity_poly.pdbx_strand_id
1 'polypeptide(L)'
;MPIALPVISRRSFVTALAAGSLAVCVSGVVGCSPAGSASSSKASKMGKVTIGTLPTEDILPFWVAQSEGRFEAEGIEAEVVSFQSATELIAGISSGNVQMAMTDIMVAASVFAGGTDLSLSWVTLGTTAAQGRFGIQTGPDSDITSLSQLAGVPVGVGTNTILEYVMDVLMERAGLSNEQIVTSELQKLPVRFQAMVSGEVKAAALPASLLALGEASGAVTLADDTTGENISQSVMAVRNDWLSGDGAQAIEMFKQIWDSCAYDINADPEKYRELLVKNANLSDAVAATYPISEYPLCQFPTNDMVDPVMQWMEGKGYLTKDLAYDQSNGAFSIR
;
A
#
# COMPACT_ATOMS: atom_id res chain seq x y z
N MET A 1 -46.30 3.81 18.27
CA MET A 1 -46.63 3.04 17.06
C MET A 1 -45.33 2.55 16.46
N PRO A 2 -45.02 1.26 16.52
CA PRO A 2 -43.80 0.72 15.87
C PRO A 2 -44.16 0.24 14.47
N ILE A 3 -43.37 0.63 13.49
CA ILE A 3 -43.48 0.21 12.09
C ILE A 3 -42.70 -1.10 11.93
N ALA A 4 -43.41 -2.15 11.55
CA ALA A 4 -42.83 -3.46 11.28
C ALA A 4 -42.28 -3.55 9.86
N LEU A 5 -41.04 -4.10 9.74
CA LEU A 5 -40.39 -4.44 8.47
C LEU A 5 -40.79 -5.85 8.03
N PRO A 6 -41.05 -6.12 6.74
CA PRO A 6 -41.42 -7.44 6.27
C PRO A 6 -40.21 -8.37 6.12
N VAL A 7 -40.38 -9.59 6.65
CA VAL A 7 -39.51 -10.74 6.48
C VAL A 7 -39.74 -11.33 5.08
N ILE A 8 -38.67 -11.42 4.27
CA ILE A 8 -38.74 -12.15 2.98
C ILE A 8 -38.16 -13.56 3.18
N SER A 9 -39.06 -14.53 2.99
CA SER A 9 -38.80 -15.96 3.09
C SER A 9 -38.06 -16.52 1.87
N ARG A 10 -37.10 -17.41 2.16
CA ARG A 10 -36.46 -18.31 1.16
C ARG A 10 -37.46 -19.36 0.72
N ARG A 11 -37.67 -19.55 -0.58
CA ARG A 11 -37.99 -20.86 -1.20
C ARG A 11 -37.89 -20.83 -2.73
N SER A 12 -36.95 -21.65 -3.23
CA SER A 12 -37.10 -22.66 -4.30
C SER A 12 -37.55 -22.21 -5.68
N PHE A 13 -36.68 -22.38 -6.68
CA PHE A 13 -37.10 -22.91 -7.99
C PHE A 13 -36.12 -23.97 -8.46
N VAL A 14 -36.68 -25.16 -8.60
CA VAL A 14 -36.07 -26.35 -9.19
C VAL A 14 -36.82 -26.65 -10.49
N THR A 15 -36.09 -27.07 -11.51
CA THR A 15 -36.44 -27.91 -12.68
C THR A 15 -37.17 -27.31 -13.88
N ALA A 16 -36.54 -27.45 -15.05
CA ALA A 16 -37.14 -28.15 -16.19
C ALA A 16 -36.05 -28.61 -17.18
N LEU A 17 -35.91 -29.91 -17.30
CA LEU A 17 -35.28 -30.63 -18.43
C LEU A 17 -36.24 -30.59 -19.65
N ALA A 18 -35.67 -30.45 -20.85
CA ALA A 18 -36.27 -31.06 -22.07
C ALA A 18 -35.20 -31.38 -23.07
N ALA A 19 -35.23 -32.63 -23.46
CA ALA A 19 -34.37 -33.31 -24.44
C ALA A 19 -34.92 -33.20 -25.87
N GLY A 20 -34.08 -33.47 -26.84
CA GLY A 20 -34.48 -33.77 -28.26
C GLY A 20 -33.44 -33.19 -29.23
N SER A 21 -32.85 -33.82 -30.10
CA SER A 21 -32.79 -35.09 -30.81
C SER A 21 -31.82 -34.93 -31.99
N LEU A 22 -31.14 -35.99 -32.32
CA LEU A 22 -30.22 -36.26 -33.40
C LEU A 22 -30.63 -35.75 -34.79
N ALA A 23 -29.62 -35.36 -35.60
CA ALA A 23 -29.60 -35.67 -37.02
C ALA A 23 -28.14 -35.81 -37.50
N VAL A 24 -27.80 -36.98 -37.95
CA VAL A 24 -26.61 -37.41 -38.68
C VAL A 24 -26.78 -37.04 -40.15
N CYS A 25 -25.76 -36.51 -40.81
CA CYS A 25 -25.47 -36.78 -42.24
C CYS A 25 -24.00 -36.53 -42.59
N VAL A 26 -23.50 -37.43 -43.23
CA VAL A 26 -22.30 -38.02 -43.71
C VAL A 26 -21.75 -37.31 -45.00
N SER A 27 -20.41 -37.35 -45.15
CA SER A 27 -19.59 -37.47 -46.33
C SER A 27 -19.13 -36.23 -47.10
N GLY A 28 -17.79 -36.15 -47.28
CA GLY A 28 -17.19 -35.47 -48.44
C GLY A 28 -15.73 -35.02 -48.26
N VAL A 29 -14.78 -35.94 -48.32
CA VAL A 29 -13.53 -36.01 -49.11
C VAL A 29 -12.60 -34.77 -49.25
N VAL A 30 -11.40 -34.93 -48.71
CA VAL A 30 -10.02 -34.62 -49.18
C VAL A 30 -9.68 -33.23 -49.72
N GLY A 31 -8.72 -32.62 -49.03
CA GLY A 31 -7.91 -31.50 -49.50
C GLY A 31 -6.75 -31.26 -48.54
N CYS A 32 -5.60 -31.91 -48.77
CA CYS A 32 -4.35 -31.60 -48.07
C CYS A 32 -3.80 -30.27 -48.53
N SER A 33 -3.57 -29.34 -47.58
CA SER A 33 -2.54 -28.29 -47.67
C SER A 33 -2.02 -27.98 -46.26
N PRO A 34 -0.71 -27.95 -46.06
CA PRO A 34 -0.15 -27.62 -44.74
C PRO A 34 -0.15 -26.10 -44.56
N ALA A 35 -1.22 -25.57 -44.04
CA ALA A 35 -1.21 -24.22 -43.47
C ALA A 35 -0.77 -24.33 -42.04
N GLY A 36 0.32 -23.63 -41.69
CA GLY A 36 0.91 -23.60 -40.37
C GLY A 36 -0.15 -23.33 -39.29
N SER A 37 -0.24 -24.24 -38.35
CA SER A 37 -0.96 -24.05 -37.13
C SER A 37 -0.29 -22.90 -36.37
N ALA A 38 -0.79 -21.68 -36.55
CA ALA A 38 -0.62 -20.67 -35.55
C ALA A 38 -1.32 -21.22 -34.28
N SER A 39 -0.53 -21.79 -33.41
CA SER A 39 -0.96 -22.09 -32.03
C SER A 39 -1.36 -20.77 -31.42
N SER A 40 -2.63 -20.44 -31.48
CA SER A 40 -3.19 -19.46 -30.56
C SER A 40 -3.08 -20.11 -29.17
N SER A 41 -1.98 -19.85 -28.49
CA SER A 41 -1.94 -20.04 -27.05
C SER A 41 -3.16 -19.29 -26.53
N LYS A 42 -4.17 -20.01 -26.06
CA LYS A 42 -5.17 -19.43 -25.18
C LYS A 42 -4.37 -18.88 -24.00
N ALA A 43 -4.10 -17.56 -24.01
CA ALA A 43 -3.66 -16.88 -22.82
C ALA A 43 -4.67 -17.28 -21.73
N SER A 44 -4.20 -17.98 -20.73
CA SER A 44 -4.99 -18.25 -19.53
C SER A 44 -5.47 -16.87 -19.09
N LYS A 45 -6.79 -16.67 -18.99
CA LYS A 45 -7.32 -15.40 -18.55
C LYS A 45 -6.85 -15.25 -17.09
N MET A 46 -5.88 -14.37 -16.84
CA MET A 46 -5.42 -14.06 -15.49
C MET A 46 -6.62 -13.68 -14.65
N GLY A 47 -6.72 -14.21 -13.45
CA GLY A 47 -7.76 -13.81 -12.50
C GLY A 47 -7.64 -12.32 -12.16
N LYS A 48 -8.71 -11.75 -11.59
CA LYS A 48 -8.71 -10.36 -11.12
C LYS A 48 -7.61 -10.16 -10.07
N VAL A 49 -6.81 -9.10 -10.21
CA VAL A 49 -5.74 -8.72 -9.29
C VAL A 49 -6.23 -7.59 -8.38
N THR A 50 -6.17 -7.81 -7.08
CA THR A 50 -6.43 -6.77 -6.09
C THR A 50 -5.10 -6.18 -5.60
N ILE A 51 -4.96 -4.87 -5.76
CA ILE A 51 -3.81 -4.09 -5.30
C ILE A 51 -4.26 -3.34 -4.04
N GLY A 52 -3.78 -3.77 -2.88
CA GLY A 52 -4.12 -3.13 -1.60
C GLY A 52 -3.24 -1.91 -1.32
N THR A 53 -3.80 -0.90 -0.66
CA THR A 53 -3.06 0.30 -0.26
C THR A 53 -3.71 0.97 0.97
N LEU A 54 -3.01 1.91 1.60
CA LEU A 54 -3.62 2.94 2.43
C LEU A 54 -3.99 4.16 1.56
N PRO A 55 -4.87 5.06 2.00
CA PRO A 55 -5.24 6.26 1.22
C PRO A 55 -4.14 7.34 1.33
N THR A 56 -2.95 7.02 0.84
CA THR A 56 -1.76 7.89 0.80
C THR A 56 -1.25 8.03 -0.62
N GLU A 57 -0.45 9.06 -0.89
CA GLU A 57 0.05 9.40 -2.23
C GLU A 57 0.92 8.32 -2.87
N ASP A 58 1.53 7.44 -2.06
CA ASP A 58 2.54 6.46 -2.48
C ASP A 58 2.13 5.53 -3.63
N ILE A 59 0.82 5.45 -3.92
CA ILE A 59 0.24 4.59 -4.96
C ILE A 59 -0.33 5.39 -6.15
N LEU A 60 -0.12 6.70 -6.21
CA LEU A 60 -0.69 7.55 -7.28
C LEU A 60 -0.48 6.98 -8.69
N PRO A 61 0.69 6.42 -9.07
CA PRO A 61 0.86 5.83 -10.39
C PRO A 61 -0.18 4.76 -10.73
N PHE A 62 -0.58 3.92 -9.78
CA PHE A 62 -1.62 2.92 -10.02
C PHE A 62 -3.05 3.48 -9.96
N TRP A 63 -3.30 4.56 -9.22
CA TRP A 63 -4.57 5.28 -9.37
C TRP A 63 -4.70 5.91 -10.76
N VAL A 64 -3.59 6.43 -11.32
CA VAL A 64 -3.55 6.92 -12.71
C VAL A 64 -3.81 5.77 -13.67
N ALA A 65 -3.12 4.66 -13.52
CA ALA A 65 -3.31 3.46 -14.36
C ALA A 65 -4.77 3.01 -14.38
N GLN A 66 -5.41 2.93 -13.21
CA GLN A 66 -6.81 2.54 -13.09
C GLN A 66 -7.74 3.58 -13.73
N SER A 67 -7.52 4.88 -13.49
CA SER A 67 -8.39 5.94 -14.00
C SER A 67 -8.31 6.13 -15.51
N GLU A 68 -7.15 5.85 -16.11
CA GLU A 68 -6.91 5.95 -17.55
C GLU A 68 -7.11 4.61 -18.30
N GLY A 69 -7.52 3.53 -17.61
CA GLY A 69 -7.76 2.22 -18.21
C GLY A 69 -6.50 1.51 -18.71
N ARG A 70 -5.31 1.82 -18.11
CA ARG A 70 -4.03 1.24 -18.57
C ARG A 70 -3.92 -0.25 -18.24
N PHE A 71 -4.56 -0.72 -17.16
CA PHE A 71 -4.61 -2.14 -16.84
C PHE A 71 -5.41 -2.91 -17.90
N GLU A 72 -6.59 -2.41 -18.25
CA GLU A 72 -7.47 -3.00 -19.26
C GLU A 72 -6.83 -2.99 -20.65
N ALA A 73 -6.06 -1.94 -20.99
CA ALA A 73 -5.33 -1.84 -22.26
C ALA A 73 -4.31 -2.96 -22.44
N GLU A 74 -3.70 -3.43 -21.36
CA GLU A 74 -2.79 -4.57 -21.32
C GLU A 74 -3.51 -5.91 -21.06
N GLY A 75 -4.85 -5.92 -21.03
CA GLY A 75 -5.65 -7.11 -20.79
C GLY A 75 -5.65 -7.60 -19.35
N ILE A 76 -5.27 -6.74 -18.41
CA ILE A 76 -5.23 -7.02 -16.97
C ILE A 76 -6.53 -6.55 -16.34
N GLU A 77 -7.22 -7.44 -15.61
CA GLU A 77 -8.31 -7.06 -14.71
C GLU A 77 -7.73 -6.78 -13.33
N ALA A 78 -7.52 -5.51 -12.99
CA ALA A 78 -6.95 -5.09 -11.71
C ALA A 78 -7.78 -3.99 -11.06
N GLU A 79 -7.77 -3.96 -9.72
CA GLU A 79 -8.35 -2.86 -8.94
C GLU A 79 -7.43 -2.45 -7.78
N VAL A 80 -7.39 -1.14 -7.52
CA VAL A 80 -6.72 -0.57 -6.34
C VAL A 80 -7.74 -0.38 -5.24
N VAL A 81 -7.53 -1.04 -4.09
CA VAL A 81 -8.42 -1.03 -2.92
C VAL A 81 -7.74 -0.38 -1.73
N SER A 82 -8.36 0.67 -1.19
CA SER A 82 -7.84 1.38 -0.01
C SER A 82 -8.38 0.78 1.30
N PHE A 83 -7.48 0.53 2.24
CA PHE A 83 -7.73 0.07 3.60
C PHE A 83 -7.54 1.22 4.60
N GLN A 84 -8.15 1.14 5.78
CA GLN A 84 -8.08 2.22 6.78
C GLN A 84 -6.90 2.06 7.76
N SER A 85 -6.25 0.90 7.77
CA SER A 85 -5.09 0.60 8.63
C SER A 85 -4.19 -0.48 8.03
N ALA A 86 -2.92 -0.50 8.47
CA ALA A 86 -1.98 -1.57 8.13
C ALA A 86 -2.53 -2.95 8.56
N THR A 87 -3.19 -3.04 9.72
CA THR A 87 -3.79 -4.30 10.22
C THR A 87 -4.86 -4.86 9.26
N GLU A 88 -5.72 -3.99 8.71
CA GLU A 88 -6.71 -4.40 7.71
C GLU A 88 -6.05 -4.85 6.41
N LEU A 89 -5.03 -4.14 5.94
CA LEU A 89 -4.25 -4.51 4.75
C LEU A 89 -3.53 -5.85 4.94
N ILE A 90 -2.87 -6.07 6.09
CA ILE A 90 -2.22 -7.35 6.46
C ILE A 90 -3.23 -8.50 6.37
N ALA A 91 -4.44 -8.33 6.91
CA ALA A 91 -5.48 -9.35 6.83
C ALA A 91 -5.87 -9.66 5.38
N GLY A 92 -5.96 -8.64 4.52
CA GLY A 92 -6.20 -8.79 3.08
C GLY A 92 -5.11 -9.59 2.38
N ILE A 93 -3.84 -9.27 2.65
CA ILE A 93 -2.67 -9.97 2.08
C ILE A 93 -2.65 -11.43 2.57
N SER A 94 -2.75 -11.64 3.89
CA SER A 94 -2.62 -12.98 4.50
C SER A 94 -3.75 -13.92 4.11
N SER A 95 -4.95 -13.40 3.85
CA SER A 95 -6.09 -14.20 3.37
C SER A 95 -6.01 -14.55 1.87
N GLY A 96 -5.07 -13.95 1.10
CA GLY A 96 -4.97 -14.11 -0.35
C GLY A 96 -5.96 -13.27 -1.16
N ASN A 97 -6.73 -12.39 -0.52
CA ASN A 97 -7.64 -11.48 -1.22
C ASN A 97 -6.91 -10.31 -1.89
N VAL A 98 -5.69 -10.01 -1.44
CA VAL A 98 -4.79 -8.99 -1.98
C VAL A 98 -3.54 -9.68 -2.52
N GLN A 99 -3.27 -9.55 -3.82
CA GLN A 99 -2.12 -10.16 -4.50
C GLN A 99 -0.89 -9.26 -4.44
N MET A 100 -1.11 -7.95 -4.54
CA MET A 100 -0.10 -6.92 -4.49
C MET A 100 -0.50 -5.87 -3.45
N ALA A 101 0.45 -5.33 -2.70
CA ALA A 101 0.16 -4.30 -1.71
C ALA A 101 1.23 -3.22 -1.72
N MET A 102 0.82 -1.95 -1.90
CA MET A 102 1.64 -0.82 -1.49
C MET A 102 1.61 -0.75 0.04
N THR A 103 2.77 -0.87 0.64
CA THR A 103 2.94 -0.91 2.09
C THR A 103 4.36 -0.45 2.46
N ASP A 104 4.77 -0.70 3.68
CA ASP A 104 6.14 -0.46 4.15
C ASP A 104 6.91 -1.77 4.38
N ILE A 105 8.22 -1.65 4.60
CA ILE A 105 9.11 -2.80 4.81
C ILE A 105 8.72 -3.57 6.09
N MET A 106 8.30 -2.87 7.17
CA MET A 106 7.92 -3.47 8.46
C MET A 106 6.71 -4.38 8.29
N VAL A 107 5.68 -3.88 7.62
CA VAL A 107 4.46 -4.65 7.33
C VAL A 107 4.79 -5.86 6.47
N ALA A 108 5.58 -5.70 5.41
CA ALA A 108 5.97 -6.80 4.53
C ALA A 108 6.78 -7.87 5.29
N ALA A 109 7.78 -7.48 6.09
CA ALA A 109 8.59 -8.38 6.90
C ALA A 109 7.73 -9.13 7.95
N SER A 110 6.78 -8.44 8.59
CA SER A 110 5.85 -9.05 9.56
C SER A 110 4.93 -10.07 8.91
N VAL A 111 4.40 -9.76 7.73
CA VAL A 111 3.54 -10.67 6.95
C VAL A 111 4.32 -11.92 6.54
N PHE A 112 5.58 -11.75 6.09
CA PHE A 112 6.46 -12.87 5.76
C PHE A 112 6.80 -13.72 7.00
N ALA A 113 7.19 -13.10 8.11
CA ALA A 113 7.46 -13.79 9.38
C ALA A 113 6.22 -14.53 9.88
N GLY A 114 5.02 -14.01 9.64
CA GLY A 114 3.72 -14.62 9.93
C GLY A 114 3.36 -15.82 9.05
N GLY A 115 4.17 -16.13 8.02
CA GLY A 115 4.04 -17.32 7.17
C GLY A 115 3.36 -17.07 5.82
N THR A 116 3.09 -15.82 5.45
CA THR A 116 2.64 -15.48 4.09
C THR A 116 3.87 -15.18 3.24
N ASP A 117 4.15 -16.03 2.28
CA ASP A 117 5.29 -15.87 1.38
C ASP A 117 5.06 -14.71 0.41
N LEU A 118 5.92 -13.68 0.47
CA LEU A 118 5.90 -12.50 -0.37
C LEU A 118 7.31 -11.95 -0.59
N SER A 119 7.45 -11.09 -1.62
CA SER A 119 8.67 -10.38 -1.96
C SER A 119 8.41 -8.89 -2.13
N LEU A 120 9.44 -8.06 -1.95
CA LEU A 120 9.41 -6.63 -2.28
C LEU A 120 9.76 -6.47 -3.76
N SER A 121 8.82 -5.97 -4.58
CA SER A 121 9.04 -5.88 -6.03
C SER A 121 9.64 -4.55 -6.47
N TRP A 122 9.27 -3.44 -5.87
CA TRP A 122 9.91 -2.12 -6.10
C TRP A 122 9.59 -1.13 -4.99
N VAL A 123 10.41 -0.06 -4.91
CA VAL A 123 10.14 1.12 -4.08
C VAL A 123 9.07 1.96 -4.77
N THR A 124 7.99 2.25 -4.09
CA THR A 124 6.91 3.09 -4.61
C THR A 124 7.14 4.56 -4.34
N LEU A 125 7.75 4.88 -3.19
CA LEU A 125 8.16 6.22 -2.81
C LEU A 125 9.28 6.13 -1.76
N GLY A 126 10.14 7.18 -1.68
CA GLY A 126 11.21 7.22 -0.68
C GLY A 126 12.56 6.71 -1.17
N THR A 127 12.88 6.79 -2.47
CA THR A 127 14.26 6.55 -2.95
C THR A 127 15.22 7.66 -2.51
N THR A 128 14.69 8.82 -2.15
CA THR A 128 15.41 9.92 -1.49
C THR A 128 14.58 10.47 -0.33
N ALA A 129 15.23 11.08 0.65
CA ALA A 129 14.53 11.67 1.81
C ALA A 129 13.50 12.76 1.43
N ALA A 130 13.64 13.40 0.28
CA ALA A 130 12.70 14.41 -0.22
C ALA A 130 11.40 13.81 -0.80
N GLN A 131 11.35 12.50 -1.03
CA GLN A 131 10.19 11.80 -1.55
C GLN A 131 9.36 11.23 -0.40
N GLY A 132 8.12 11.62 -0.35
CA GLY A 132 7.23 11.29 0.75
C GLY A 132 7.53 12.11 2.01
N ARG A 133 6.67 11.99 3.01
CA ARG A 133 6.84 12.71 4.27
C ARG A 133 6.10 11.98 5.39
N PHE A 134 6.85 11.57 6.39
CA PHE A 134 6.31 11.05 7.63
C PHE A 134 6.84 11.91 8.78
N GLY A 135 6.01 12.19 9.77
CA GLY A 135 6.45 13.09 10.83
C GLY A 135 5.60 13.01 12.10
N ILE A 136 6.03 13.76 13.10
CA ILE A 136 5.38 13.89 14.39
C ILE A 136 4.75 15.28 14.47
N GLN A 137 3.45 15.31 14.72
CA GLN A 137 2.68 16.54 14.80
C GLN A 137 1.93 16.65 16.13
N THR A 138 1.77 17.86 16.66
CA THR A 138 0.94 18.16 17.84
C THR A 138 -0.34 18.86 17.41
N GLY A 139 -1.38 18.74 18.22
CA GLY A 139 -2.65 19.42 17.96
C GLY A 139 -2.54 20.96 18.00
N PRO A 140 -3.52 21.68 17.43
CA PRO A 140 -3.46 23.15 17.28
C PRO A 140 -3.39 23.90 18.59
N ASP A 141 -3.95 23.34 19.69
CA ASP A 141 -3.96 23.94 21.02
C ASP A 141 -2.87 23.35 21.95
N SER A 142 -1.87 22.66 21.38
CA SER A 142 -0.80 22.04 22.16
C SER A 142 0.25 23.06 22.60
N ASP A 143 0.72 22.93 23.84
CA ASP A 143 1.87 23.66 24.39
C ASP A 143 3.22 23.00 24.06
N ILE A 144 3.21 21.84 23.37
CA ILE A 144 4.40 21.10 22.94
C ILE A 144 4.87 21.65 21.59
N THR A 145 6.12 22.15 21.58
CA THR A 145 6.73 22.80 20.41
C THR A 145 8.07 22.18 19.98
N SER A 146 8.51 21.12 20.68
CA SER A 146 9.74 20.39 20.35
C SER A 146 9.64 18.92 20.70
N LEU A 147 10.42 18.07 20.02
CA LEU A 147 10.46 16.63 20.31
C LEU A 147 10.88 16.31 21.74
N SER A 148 11.80 17.09 22.33
CA SER A 148 12.28 16.85 23.70
C SER A 148 11.19 16.94 24.75
N GLN A 149 10.11 17.71 24.49
CA GLN A 149 8.96 17.82 25.39
C GLN A 149 8.04 16.58 25.34
N LEU A 150 8.26 15.66 24.38
CA LEU A 150 7.55 14.38 24.29
C LEU A 150 8.16 13.29 25.18
N ALA A 151 9.21 13.56 25.94
CA ALA A 151 9.78 12.59 26.87
C ALA A 151 8.72 12.08 27.87
N GLY A 152 8.36 10.79 27.79
CA GLY A 152 7.31 10.16 28.60
C GLY A 152 5.87 10.54 28.25
N VAL A 153 5.65 11.31 27.18
CA VAL A 153 4.31 11.67 26.69
C VAL A 153 3.87 10.67 25.62
N PRO A 154 2.70 10.03 25.77
CA PRO A 154 2.22 9.09 24.76
C PRO A 154 1.96 9.77 23.41
N VAL A 155 2.58 9.25 22.34
CA VAL A 155 2.39 9.67 20.95
C VAL A 155 1.49 8.69 20.24
N GLY A 156 0.42 9.16 19.60
CA GLY A 156 -0.49 8.34 18.82
C GLY A 156 0.20 7.75 17.60
N VAL A 157 0.24 6.42 17.48
CA VAL A 157 0.88 5.72 16.37
C VAL A 157 0.20 4.37 16.12
N GLY A 158 0.37 3.80 14.93
CA GLY A 158 0.13 2.38 14.69
C GLY A 158 1.45 1.65 14.86
N THR A 159 1.54 0.74 15.81
CA THR A 159 2.76 0.00 16.10
C THR A 159 3.14 -0.95 14.98
N ASN A 160 4.45 -1.23 14.85
CA ASN A 160 5.03 -2.08 13.81
C ASN A 160 4.71 -1.57 12.39
N THR A 161 4.85 -0.27 12.16
CA THR A 161 4.68 0.41 10.88
C THR A 161 5.81 1.43 10.65
N ILE A 162 5.94 1.90 9.41
CA ILE A 162 6.87 2.97 9.04
C ILE A 162 6.72 4.22 9.93
N LEU A 163 5.49 4.53 10.35
CA LEU A 163 5.24 5.69 11.19
C LEU A 163 5.83 5.55 12.60
N GLU A 164 5.82 4.35 13.17
CA GLU A 164 6.50 4.10 14.45
C GLU A 164 8.02 4.17 14.28
N TYR A 165 8.55 3.54 13.25
CA TYR A 165 9.98 3.57 12.96
C TYR A 165 10.51 4.99 12.79
N VAL A 166 9.87 5.78 11.92
CA VAL A 166 10.25 7.18 11.70
C VAL A 166 10.13 8.00 13.00
N MET A 167 9.06 7.80 13.76
CA MET A 167 8.87 8.46 15.06
C MET A 167 10.01 8.14 16.01
N ASP A 168 10.37 6.86 16.18
CA ASP A 168 11.46 6.44 17.06
C ASP A 168 12.79 7.07 16.63
N VAL A 169 13.15 6.96 15.34
CA VAL A 169 14.39 7.53 14.81
C VAL A 169 14.46 9.04 15.00
N LEU A 170 13.37 9.78 14.74
CA LEU A 170 13.33 11.23 14.93
C LEU A 170 13.46 11.62 16.42
N MET A 171 12.80 10.90 17.31
CA MET A 171 12.87 11.15 18.75
C MET A 171 14.23 10.78 19.33
N GLU A 172 14.85 9.67 18.92
CA GLU A 172 16.21 9.28 19.29
C GLU A 172 17.26 10.31 18.80
N ARG A 173 17.14 10.80 17.56
CA ARG A 173 17.99 11.88 17.03
C ARG A 173 17.85 13.18 17.80
N ALA A 174 16.68 13.42 18.40
CA ALA A 174 16.44 14.55 19.30
C ALA A 174 16.98 14.32 20.74
N GLY A 175 17.58 13.16 21.01
CA GLY A 175 18.22 12.80 22.28
C GLY A 175 17.33 12.12 23.30
N LEU A 176 16.14 11.63 22.91
CA LEU A 176 15.29 10.85 23.81
C LEU A 176 15.80 9.40 23.87
N SER A 177 15.77 8.80 25.05
CA SER A 177 16.04 7.36 25.21
C SER A 177 14.79 6.55 24.89
N ASN A 178 14.97 5.24 24.60
CA ASN A 178 13.86 4.32 24.31
C ASN A 178 12.81 4.27 25.41
N GLU A 179 13.22 4.42 26.69
CA GLU A 179 12.29 4.44 27.83
C GLU A 179 11.47 5.73 27.89
N GLN A 180 11.92 6.79 27.23
CA GLN A 180 11.22 8.08 27.14
C GLN A 180 10.26 8.15 25.95
N ILE A 181 10.40 7.25 24.97
CA ILE A 181 9.51 7.15 23.80
C ILE A 181 8.32 6.28 24.18
N VAL A 182 7.16 6.90 24.38
CA VAL A 182 5.93 6.23 24.81
C VAL A 182 4.91 6.30 23.68
N THR A 183 4.31 5.15 23.33
CA THR A 183 3.29 5.05 22.28
C THR A 183 1.88 4.93 22.83
N SER A 184 0.92 5.47 22.08
CA SER A 184 -0.52 5.23 22.26
C SER A 184 -1.03 4.55 20.98
N GLU A 185 -1.51 3.30 21.10
CA GLU A 185 -1.92 2.49 19.95
C GLU A 185 -3.18 3.05 19.27
N LEU A 186 -3.03 3.61 18.08
CA LEU A 186 -4.10 4.16 17.25
C LEU A 186 -3.86 3.77 15.78
N GLN A 187 -4.23 2.54 15.41
CA GLN A 187 -3.95 1.96 14.08
C GLN A 187 -4.60 2.72 12.92
N LYS A 188 -5.85 3.17 13.09
CA LYS A 188 -6.59 3.83 12.02
C LYS A 188 -6.15 5.28 11.87
N LEU A 189 -5.61 5.65 10.71
CA LEU A 189 -5.12 6.99 10.41
C LEU A 189 -6.14 8.11 10.71
N PRO A 190 -7.41 8.01 10.27
CA PRO A 190 -8.39 9.06 10.58
C PRO A 190 -8.68 9.20 12.08
N VAL A 191 -8.70 8.08 12.82
CA VAL A 191 -8.92 8.08 14.29
C VAL A 191 -7.73 8.72 15.00
N ARG A 192 -6.51 8.37 14.61
CA ARG A 192 -5.27 8.92 15.14
C ARG A 192 -5.19 10.44 14.96
N PHE A 193 -5.50 10.91 13.76
CA PHE A 193 -5.53 12.34 13.45
C PHE A 193 -6.58 13.07 14.32
N GLN A 194 -7.79 12.54 14.42
CA GLN A 194 -8.85 13.15 15.24
C GLN A 194 -8.49 13.16 16.74
N ALA A 195 -7.88 12.10 17.27
CA ALA A 195 -7.42 12.04 18.66
C ALA A 195 -6.36 13.12 18.96
N MET A 196 -5.47 13.41 18.02
CA MET A 196 -4.49 14.49 18.12
C MET A 196 -5.17 15.87 18.08
N VAL A 197 -6.03 16.10 17.09
CA VAL A 197 -6.71 17.40 16.94
C VAL A 197 -7.62 17.71 18.14
N SER A 198 -8.29 16.69 18.70
CA SER A 198 -9.13 16.87 19.90
C SER A 198 -8.35 16.95 21.21
N GLY A 199 -7.03 16.71 21.18
CA GLY A 199 -6.17 16.71 22.38
C GLY A 199 -6.30 15.45 23.26
N GLU A 200 -6.95 14.38 22.77
CA GLU A 200 -6.98 13.07 23.42
C GLU A 200 -5.57 12.47 23.50
N VAL A 201 -4.76 12.63 22.43
CA VAL A 201 -3.30 12.44 22.47
C VAL A 201 -2.62 13.78 22.17
N LYS A 202 -1.47 14.03 22.84
CA LYS A 202 -0.75 15.30 22.68
C LYS A 202 -0.02 15.45 21.37
N ALA A 203 0.40 14.32 20.78
CA ALA A 203 1.08 14.25 19.50
C ALA A 203 0.70 12.96 18.78
N ALA A 204 0.92 12.94 17.45
CA ALA A 204 0.70 11.76 16.62
C ALA A 204 1.77 11.67 15.53
N ALA A 205 2.15 10.43 15.18
CA ALA A 205 2.92 10.12 13.99
C ALA A 205 1.98 9.96 12.79
N LEU A 206 2.19 10.76 11.75
CA LEU A 206 1.25 10.93 10.64
C LEU A 206 1.96 10.94 9.28
N PRO A 207 1.29 10.48 8.20
CA PRO A 207 1.78 10.63 6.83
C PRO A 207 1.53 12.06 6.30
N ALA A 208 2.18 12.39 5.18
CA ALA A 208 2.20 13.71 4.57
C ALA A 208 0.82 14.36 4.42
N SER A 209 -0.19 13.63 3.95
CA SER A 209 -1.55 14.12 3.75
C SER A 209 -2.20 14.62 5.04
N LEU A 210 -2.00 13.89 6.15
CA LEU A 210 -2.53 14.26 7.46
C LEU A 210 -1.69 15.33 8.15
N LEU A 211 -0.36 15.36 7.94
CA LEU A 211 0.51 16.46 8.38
C LEU A 211 0.05 17.78 7.74
N ALA A 212 -0.14 17.79 6.42
CA ALA A 212 -0.61 18.98 5.69
C ALA A 212 -2.00 19.43 6.16
N LEU A 213 -2.92 18.50 6.41
CA LEU A 213 -4.24 18.81 6.93
C LEU A 213 -4.17 19.42 8.34
N GLY A 214 -3.32 18.88 9.19
CA GLY A 214 -3.09 19.41 10.53
C GLY A 214 -2.49 20.82 10.48
N GLU A 215 -1.46 21.05 9.66
CA GLU A 215 -0.83 22.37 9.47
C GLU A 215 -1.86 23.41 9.00
N ALA A 216 -2.73 23.05 8.05
CA ALA A 216 -3.82 23.92 7.60
C ALA A 216 -4.85 24.21 8.72
N SER A 217 -4.91 23.36 9.74
CA SER A 217 -5.78 23.51 10.92
C SER A 217 -5.07 24.13 12.12
N GLY A 218 -3.80 24.57 11.97
CA GLY A 218 -3.01 25.19 13.04
C GLY A 218 -2.22 24.22 13.91
N ALA A 219 -2.17 22.94 13.56
CA ALA A 219 -1.30 21.95 14.20
C ALA A 219 0.17 22.24 13.87
N VAL A 220 1.09 21.80 14.75
CA VAL A 220 2.53 22.05 14.59
C VAL A 220 3.26 20.75 14.31
N THR A 221 3.91 20.64 13.16
CA THR A 221 4.84 19.55 12.86
C THR A 221 6.14 19.78 13.61
N LEU A 222 6.47 18.89 14.55
CA LEU A 222 7.68 18.99 15.37
C LEU A 222 8.93 18.53 14.63
N ALA A 223 8.81 17.51 13.81
CA ALA A 223 9.83 17.00 12.91
C ALA A 223 9.22 16.09 11.85
N ASP A 224 9.91 15.97 10.74
CA ASP A 224 9.62 15.00 9.69
C ASP A 224 10.93 14.43 9.08
N ASP A 225 10.81 13.43 8.22
CA ASP A 225 11.91 12.68 7.64
C ASP A 225 12.36 13.19 6.26
N THR A 226 11.87 14.36 5.82
CA THR A 226 12.22 14.92 4.51
C THR A 226 13.65 15.46 4.43
N THR A 227 14.36 15.53 5.54
CA THR A 227 15.71 16.04 5.64
C THR A 227 16.66 15.07 6.31
N GLY A 228 17.92 15.07 5.89
CA GLY A 228 18.96 14.21 6.46
C GLY A 228 19.06 12.87 5.77
N GLU A 229 19.30 11.82 6.55
CA GLU A 229 19.38 10.44 6.06
C GLU A 229 18.01 9.92 5.64
N ASN A 230 17.95 9.25 4.50
CA ASN A 230 16.72 8.63 4.00
C ASN A 230 16.39 7.38 4.83
N ILE A 231 15.34 7.45 5.65
CA ILE A 231 14.96 6.41 6.61
C ILE A 231 13.63 5.74 6.30
N SER A 232 12.89 6.24 5.34
CA SER A 232 11.53 5.75 5.07
C SER A 232 11.33 5.40 3.61
N GLN A 233 10.80 4.21 3.37
CA GLN A 233 10.43 3.75 2.04
C GLN A 233 9.07 3.08 2.08
N SER A 234 8.23 3.45 1.12
CA SER A 234 7.06 2.67 0.74
C SER A 234 7.42 1.72 -0.39
N VAL A 235 6.88 0.52 -0.35
CA VAL A 235 7.26 -0.57 -1.25
C VAL A 235 6.03 -1.28 -1.82
N MET A 236 6.17 -1.86 -2.99
CA MET A 236 5.20 -2.81 -3.52
C MET A 236 5.60 -4.22 -3.10
N ALA A 237 4.85 -4.78 -2.15
CA ALA A 237 4.95 -6.17 -1.75
C ALA A 237 4.04 -7.03 -2.62
N VAL A 238 4.51 -8.20 -3.04
CA VAL A 238 3.78 -9.10 -3.93
C VAL A 238 3.84 -10.53 -3.40
N ARG A 239 2.71 -11.20 -3.37
CA ARG A 239 2.61 -12.61 -2.92
C ARG A 239 3.31 -13.53 -3.89
N ASN A 240 4.19 -14.40 -3.36
CA ASN A 240 4.98 -15.34 -4.18
C ASN A 240 4.16 -16.50 -4.75
N ASP A 241 3.05 -16.89 -4.11
CA ASP A 241 2.12 -17.87 -4.68
C ASP A 241 1.44 -17.34 -5.94
N TRP A 242 1.08 -16.04 -5.97
CA TRP A 242 0.58 -15.39 -7.17
C TRP A 242 1.68 -15.23 -8.22
N LEU A 243 2.89 -14.78 -7.83
CA LEU A 243 4.05 -14.64 -8.74
C LEU A 243 4.45 -15.95 -9.41
N SER A 244 4.33 -17.09 -8.72
CA SER A 244 4.64 -18.40 -9.28
C SER A 244 3.52 -18.99 -10.15
N GLY A 245 2.37 -18.35 -10.19
CA GLY A 245 1.19 -18.70 -10.98
C GLY A 245 0.84 -17.64 -12.02
N ASP A 246 -0.35 -17.08 -11.90
CA ASP A 246 -0.90 -16.09 -12.85
C ASP A 246 -0.06 -14.80 -12.94
N GLY A 247 0.65 -14.44 -11.87
CA GLY A 247 1.47 -13.24 -11.78
C GLY A 247 2.81 -13.31 -12.52
N ALA A 248 3.30 -14.51 -12.86
CA ALA A 248 4.63 -14.70 -13.43
C ALA A 248 4.90 -13.86 -14.71
N GLN A 249 3.88 -13.72 -15.55
CA GLN A 249 3.96 -12.90 -16.76
C GLN A 249 3.45 -11.49 -16.57
N ALA A 250 2.54 -11.29 -15.59
CA ALA A 250 1.87 -10.03 -15.37
C ALA A 250 2.75 -9.01 -14.59
N ILE A 251 3.65 -9.48 -13.73
CA ILE A 251 4.43 -8.58 -12.88
C ILE A 251 5.25 -7.56 -13.69
N GLU A 252 5.82 -7.98 -14.82
CA GLU A 252 6.59 -7.09 -15.68
C GLU A 252 5.68 -6.05 -16.38
N MET A 253 4.44 -6.43 -16.71
CA MET A 253 3.44 -5.48 -17.23
C MET A 253 3.04 -4.47 -16.16
N PHE A 254 2.84 -4.88 -14.89
CA PHE A 254 2.58 -3.96 -13.78
C PHE A 254 3.74 -2.98 -13.57
N LYS A 255 4.99 -3.43 -13.66
CA LYS A 255 6.17 -2.54 -13.58
C LYS A 255 6.19 -1.54 -14.74
N GLN A 256 5.95 -1.99 -15.97
CA GLN A 256 5.89 -1.10 -17.14
C GLN A 256 4.77 -0.07 -17.03
N ILE A 257 3.59 -0.46 -16.54
CA ILE A 257 2.47 0.44 -16.27
C ILE A 257 2.86 1.45 -15.19
N TRP A 258 3.48 0.99 -14.09
CA TRP A 258 3.99 1.87 -13.04
C TRP A 258 4.95 2.91 -13.60
N ASP A 259 6.00 2.46 -14.30
CA ASP A 259 7.05 3.32 -14.86
C ASP A 259 6.48 4.35 -15.85
N SER A 260 5.53 3.92 -16.69
CA SER A 260 4.83 4.82 -17.61
C SER A 260 4.01 5.89 -16.87
N CYS A 261 3.28 5.50 -15.82
CA CYS A 261 2.52 6.44 -15.00
C CYS A 261 3.42 7.38 -14.20
N ALA A 262 4.52 6.86 -13.61
CA ALA A 262 5.50 7.66 -12.89
C ALA A 262 6.14 8.70 -13.82
N TYR A 263 6.52 8.31 -15.04
CA TYR A 263 7.04 9.23 -16.04
C TYR A 263 6.06 10.37 -16.37
N ASP A 264 4.77 10.03 -16.60
CA ASP A 264 3.75 11.02 -16.93
C ASP A 264 3.46 11.97 -15.75
N ILE A 265 3.41 11.44 -14.52
CA ILE A 265 3.22 12.26 -13.31
C ILE A 265 4.39 13.21 -13.11
N ASN A 266 5.63 12.71 -13.23
CA ASN A 266 6.84 13.52 -13.06
C ASN A 266 6.97 14.60 -14.13
N ALA A 267 6.45 14.35 -15.34
CA ALA A 267 6.44 15.34 -16.44
C ALA A 267 5.38 16.44 -16.25
N ASP A 268 4.21 16.11 -15.73
CA ASP A 268 3.10 17.06 -15.49
C ASP A 268 2.29 16.64 -14.25
N PRO A 269 2.81 16.89 -13.04
CA PRO A 269 2.16 16.47 -11.80
C PRO A 269 0.78 17.11 -11.61
N GLU A 270 0.59 18.35 -12.05
CA GLU A 270 -0.68 19.08 -11.87
C GLU A 270 -1.86 18.45 -12.62
N LYS A 271 -1.61 17.75 -13.70
CA LYS A 271 -2.62 16.96 -14.43
C LYS A 271 -3.32 15.94 -13.52
N TYR A 272 -2.61 15.41 -12.55
CA TYR A 272 -3.10 14.32 -11.69
C TYR A 272 -3.55 14.77 -10.29
N ARG A 273 -3.53 16.08 -10.02
CA ARG A 273 -3.90 16.67 -8.73
C ARG A 273 -5.30 16.27 -8.27
N GLU A 274 -6.31 16.38 -9.12
CA GLU A 274 -7.69 16.01 -8.76
C GLU A 274 -7.82 14.54 -8.37
N LEU A 275 -7.09 13.68 -9.08
CA LEU A 275 -7.07 12.24 -8.80
C LEU A 275 -6.41 11.94 -7.45
N LEU A 276 -5.27 12.58 -7.15
CA LEU A 276 -4.60 12.49 -5.85
C LEU A 276 -5.51 12.98 -4.73
N VAL A 277 -6.07 14.17 -4.86
CA VAL A 277 -6.98 14.78 -3.88
C VAL A 277 -8.12 13.83 -3.53
N LYS A 278 -8.76 13.27 -4.54
CA LYS A 278 -9.88 12.34 -4.37
C LYS A 278 -9.48 11.06 -3.64
N ASN A 279 -8.39 10.42 -4.05
CA ASN A 279 -8.06 9.07 -3.56
C ASN A 279 -7.26 9.08 -2.25
N ALA A 280 -6.43 10.11 -2.03
CA ALA A 280 -5.75 10.34 -0.75
C ALA A 280 -6.65 11.06 0.28
N ASN A 281 -7.93 11.32 -0.06
CA ASN A 281 -8.90 11.99 0.80
C ASN A 281 -8.39 13.35 1.32
N LEU A 282 -7.69 14.12 0.47
CA LEU A 282 -7.21 15.45 0.84
C LEU A 282 -8.40 16.40 0.99
N SER A 283 -8.37 17.19 2.04
CA SER A 283 -9.40 18.22 2.25
C SER A 283 -9.21 19.40 1.29
N ASP A 284 -10.29 20.16 1.06
CA ASP A 284 -10.25 21.40 0.25
C ASP A 284 -9.20 22.39 0.76
N ALA A 285 -8.90 22.37 2.06
CA ALA A 285 -7.92 23.27 2.69
C ALA A 285 -6.49 23.04 2.17
N VAL A 286 -6.15 21.84 1.73
CA VAL A 286 -4.80 21.49 1.27
C VAL A 286 -4.76 21.07 -0.19
N ALA A 287 -5.90 20.76 -0.80
CA ALA A 287 -6.01 20.21 -2.14
C ALA A 287 -5.22 20.97 -3.21
N ALA A 288 -5.26 22.31 -3.17
CA ALA A 288 -4.62 23.17 -4.17
C ALA A 288 -3.10 23.31 -3.97
N THR A 289 -2.59 23.11 -2.75
CA THR A 289 -1.19 23.40 -2.39
C THR A 289 -0.41 22.14 -1.98
N TYR A 290 -1.08 21.01 -1.85
CA TYR A 290 -0.41 19.75 -1.50
C TYR A 290 0.66 19.40 -2.53
N PRO A 291 1.92 19.19 -2.13
CA PRO A 291 2.97 18.84 -3.06
C PRO A 291 2.72 17.44 -3.63
N ILE A 292 2.93 17.29 -4.94
CA ILE A 292 2.92 15.99 -5.60
C ILE A 292 4.36 15.53 -5.71
N SER A 293 4.65 14.37 -5.11
CA SER A 293 6.01 13.81 -5.08
C SER A 293 6.46 13.36 -6.48
N GLU A 294 7.77 13.35 -6.69
CA GLU A 294 8.39 12.66 -7.82
C GLU A 294 8.41 11.16 -7.55
N TYR A 295 7.88 10.35 -8.48
CA TYR A 295 7.80 8.90 -8.33
C TYR A 295 9.00 8.21 -8.97
N PRO A 296 9.64 7.27 -8.26
CA PRO A 296 10.73 6.48 -8.82
C PRO A 296 10.23 5.48 -9.85
N LEU A 297 11.11 5.14 -10.80
CA LEU A 297 10.93 3.95 -11.64
C LEU A 297 11.15 2.68 -10.80
N CYS A 298 10.60 1.57 -11.27
CA CYS A 298 10.67 0.30 -10.56
C CYS A 298 12.11 -0.15 -10.32
N GLN A 299 12.47 -0.29 -9.07
CA GLN A 299 13.74 -0.84 -8.59
C GLN A 299 13.54 -1.55 -7.27
N PHE A 300 14.24 -2.65 -7.05
CA PHE A 300 14.19 -3.32 -5.76
C PHE A 300 14.71 -2.41 -4.64
N PRO A 301 14.13 -2.47 -3.43
CA PRO A 301 14.75 -1.85 -2.27
C PRO A 301 16.18 -2.37 -2.07
N THR A 302 17.10 -1.49 -1.71
CA THR A 302 18.48 -1.88 -1.41
C THR A 302 18.59 -2.43 0.02
N ASN A 303 19.67 -3.16 0.31
CA ASN A 303 19.94 -3.60 1.69
C ASN A 303 20.07 -2.39 2.63
N ASP A 304 20.63 -1.28 2.18
CA ASP A 304 20.74 -0.05 2.99
C ASP A 304 19.37 0.52 3.39
N MET A 305 18.31 0.23 2.62
CA MET A 305 16.93 0.61 2.96
C MET A 305 16.28 -0.41 3.90
N VAL A 306 16.57 -1.71 3.74
CA VAL A 306 15.88 -2.80 4.44
C VAL A 306 16.54 -3.16 5.76
N ASP A 307 17.87 -3.26 5.81
CA ASP A 307 18.61 -3.77 6.97
C ASP A 307 18.40 -2.92 8.25
N PRO A 308 18.40 -1.56 8.21
CA PRO A 308 18.14 -0.76 9.40
C PRO A 308 16.75 -0.98 9.98
N VAL A 309 15.76 -1.14 9.09
CA VAL A 309 14.37 -1.42 9.46
C VAL A 309 14.26 -2.78 10.15
N MET A 310 14.88 -3.82 9.58
CA MET A 310 14.85 -5.16 10.16
C MET A 310 15.56 -5.20 11.52
N GLN A 311 16.69 -4.51 11.66
CA GLN A 311 17.40 -4.38 12.95
C GLN A 311 16.54 -3.69 14.02
N TRP A 312 15.83 -2.61 13.64
CA TRP A 312 14.89 -1.95 14.54
C TRP A 312 13.75 -2.88 14.97
N MET A 313 13.16 -3.61 14.01
CA MET A 313 12.10 -4.59 14.30
C MET A 313 12.56 -5.70 15.24
N GLU A 314 13.78 -6.20 15.07
CA GLU A 314 14.40 -7.16 15.97
C GLU A 314 14.58 -6.57 17.37
N GLY A 315 15.11 -5.35 17.47
CA GLY A 315 15.29 -4.61 18.72
C GLY A 315 13.99 -4.39 19.49
N LYS A 316 12.88 -4.16 18.76
CA LYS A 316 11.53 -4.02 19.32
C LYS A 316 10.86 -5.36 19.64
N GLY A 317 11.41 -6.49 19.18
CA GLY A 317 10.79 -7.81 19.33
C GLY A 317 9.60 -8.04 18.40
N TYR A 318 9.47 -7.30 17.31
CA TYR A 318 8.41 -7.46 16.32
C TYR A 318 8.65 -8.62 15.36
N LEU A 319 9.91 -8.99 15.13
CA LEU A 319 10.26 -10.18 14.35
C LEU A 319 10.31 -11.40 15.25
N THR A 320 9.51 -12.41 14.92
CA THR A 320 9.51 -13.71 15.59
C THR A 320 10.47 -14.71 14.96
N LYS A 321 11.10 -14.34 13.84
CA LYS A 321 12.05 -15.13 13.05
C LYS A 321 13.20 -14.24 12.63
N ASP A 322 14.40 -14.83 12.59
CA ASP A 322 15.58 -14.19 12.01
C ASP A 322 15.42 -14.18 10.47
N LEU A 323 15.26 -13.00 9.90
CA LEU A 323 15.04 -12.81 8.47
C LEU A 323 16.30 -12.30 7.78
N ALA A 324 16.46 -12.72 6.53
CA ALA A 324 17.40 -12.11 5.57
C ALA A 324 16.62 -11.56 4.38
N TYR A 325 17.17 -10.51 3.77
CA TYR A 325 16.66 -9.91 2.55
C TYR A 325 17.70 -10.03 1.44
N ASP A 326 17.26 -10.39 0.24
CA ASP A 326 18.09 -10.43 -0.96
C ASP A 326 17.63 -9.34 -1.94
N GLN A 327 18.40 -8.25 -2.03
CA GLN A 327 18.08 -7.12 -2.91
C GLN A 327 18.12 -7.48 -4.40
N SER A 328 18.72 -8.60 -4.81
CA SER A 328 18.81 -8.98 -6.21
C SER A 328 17.47 -9.46 -6.80
N ASN A 329 16.57 -9.90 -5.93
CA ASN A 329 15.25 -10.43 -6.31
C ASN A 329 14.11 -9.98 -5.37
N GLY A 330 14.41 -9.18 -4.36
CA GLY A 330 13.43 -8.65 -3.40
C GLY A 330 12.88 -9.67 -2.39
N ALA A 331 13.50 -10.85 -2.30
CA ALA A 331 12.97 -11.94 -1.48
C ALA A 331 13.43 -11.87 -0.02
N PHE A 332 12.51 -12.19 0.89
CA PHE A 332 12.84 -12.55 2.26
C PHE A 332 13.14 -14.05 2.38
N SER A 333 13.99 -14.40 3.33
CA SER A 333 14.25 -15.79 3.74
C SER A 333 14.44 -15.86 5.25
N ILE A 334 14.23 -17.04 5.83
CA ILE A 334 14.54 -17.32 7.25
C ILE A 334 15.98 -17.81 7.30
N ARG A 335 16.83 -17.20 8.16
CA ARG A 335 18.21 -17.64 8.43
C ARG A 335 18.26 -18.90 9.27
#